data_e64c5ba962d7d1c439abb3ea1082b6be
#
_entry.id   e64c5ba962d7d1c439abb3ea1082b6be
#
_cell.length_a   1.000
_cell.length_b   1.000
_cell.length_c   1.000
_cell.angle_alpha   90.00
_cell.angle_beta   90.00
_cell.angle_gamma   90.00
#
_symmetry.space_group_name_H-M   'P 1'
#
loop_
_entity.id
_entity.type
_entity.pdbx_description
1 polymer ?
#
loop_
_entity_poly.entity_id
_entity_poly.type
_entity_poly.pdbx_seq_one_letter_code
_entity_poly.pdbx_strand_id
1 'polypeptide(L)'
;FAEGRDDIAHLLTSKDRLHWQEQGNFDIRYVNGQRLTPGPYGTPVGWFENNGWYLFYERHDAAVWLARSTDLKVWTNVQDEPVLRPGPDDYDRRAIALDQVIKYHGRYYGYYHALPAKGAWDTCVAVSDDLIHWRKYPRNPLVEGDKSSGIVVDDGRQYRLYTMHPDVRAYFPRDGAGKSRTTK
;
A
#
# COMPACT_ATOMS: atom_id res chain seq x y z
N PHE A 1 -2.54 -13.55 -4.37
CA PHE A 1 -2.33 -12.42 -5.27
C PHE A 1 -0.93 -12.54 -5.87
N ALA A 2 -0.80 -12.63 -7.16
CA ALA A 2 0.49 -12.74 -7.83
C ALA A 2 0.50 -11.85 -9.07
N GLU A 3 1.60 -11.15 -9.30
CA GLU A 3 1.90 -10.52 -10.56
C GLU A 3 2.50 -11.55 -11.52
N GLY A 4 1.93 -11.67 -12.70
CA GLY A 4 2.54 -12.43 -13.79
C GLY A 4 3.69 -11.64 -14.43
N ARG A 5 4.58 -12.34 -15.16
CA ARG A 5 5.65 -11.70 -15.94
C ARG A 5 5.15 -10.75 -17.02
N ASP A 6 3.87 -10.85 -17.37
CA ASP A 6 3.21 -10.04 -18.39
C ASP A 6 2.49 -8.83 -17.77
N ASP A 7 2.80 -8.49 -16.53
CA ASP A 7 2.18 -7.40 -15.77
C ASP A 7 0.65 -7.52 -15.67
N ILE A 8 0.14 -8.75 -15.70
CA ILE A 8 -1.27 -9.05 -15.53
C ILE A 8 -1.47 -9.58 -14.11
N ALA A 9 -2.27 -8.88 -13.33
CA ALA A 9 -2.56 -9.30 -11.96
C ALA A 9 -3.53 -10.51 -11.95
N HIS A 10 -3.18 -11.54 -11.17
CA HIS A 10 -3.93 -12.76 -11.01
C HIS A 10 -4.51 -12.87 -9.60
N LEU A 11 -5.70 -13.46 -9.49
CA LEU A 11 -6.27 -13.82 -8.20
C LEU A 11 -5.90 -15.27 -7.86
N LEU A 12 -5.32 -15.48 -6.69
CA LEU A 12 -5.14 -16.80 -6.10
C LEU A 12 -5.96 -16.88 -4.81
N THR A 13 -6.57 -18.03 -4.58
CA THR A 13 -7.31 -18.33 -3.36
C THR A 13 -6.76 -19.58 -2.68
N SER A 14 -6.87 -19.64 -1.35
CA SER A 14 -6.47 -20.78 -0.54
C SER A 14 -7.41 -20.95 0.63
N LYS A 15 -7.62 -22.20 1.07
CA LYS A 15 -8.37 -22.55 2.28
C LYS A 15 -7.46 -22.75 3.50
N ASP A 16 -6.19 -23.03 3.27
CA ASP A 16 -5.23 -23.42 4.31
C ASP A 16 -3.96 -22.54 4.32
N ARG A 17 -3.84 -21.58 3.41
CA ARG A 17 -2.70 -20.68 3.20
C ARG A 17 -1.42 -21.37 2.70
N LEU A 18 -1.50 -22.67 2.39
CA LEU A 18 -0.38 -23.46 1.88
C LEU A 18 -0.60 -23.86 0.41
N HIS A 19 -1.83 -24.24 0.07
CA HIS A 19 -2.21 -24.66 -1.28
C HIS A 19 -3.05 -23.58 -1.92
N TRP A 20 -2.54 -23.02 -3.02
CA TRP A 20 -3.16 -21.89 -3.72
C TRP A 20 -3.71 -22.32 -5.07
N GLN A 21 -4.88 -21.83 -5.40
CA GLN A 21 -5.55 -22.06 -6.67
C GLN A 21 -5.71 -20.74 -7.42
N GLU A 22 -5.27 -20.72 -8.66
CA GLU A 22 -5.47 -19.59 -9.55
C GLU A 22 -6.94 -19.48 -9.95
N GLN A 23 -7.48 -18.26 -9.88
CA GLN A 23 -8.88 -17.94 -10.23
C GLN A 23 -8.98 -17.12 -11.52
N GLY A 24 -7.84 -16.81 -12.15
CA GLY A 24 -7.76 -16.02 -13.37
C GLY A 24 -7.37 -14.56 -13.12
N ASN A 25 -7.39 -13.79 -14.22
CA ASN A 25 -6.97 -12.40 -14.22
C ASN A 25 -8.01 -11.50 -13.60
N PHE A 26 -7.57 -10.39 -12.99
CA PHE A 26 -8.48 -9.34 -12.53
C PHE A 26 -9.19 -8.68 -13.71
N ASP A 27 -10.49 -8.46 -13.55
CA ASP A 27 -11.29 -7.61 -14.42
C ASP A 27 -11.47 -6.25 -13.73
N ILE A 28 -10.55 -5.32 -13.99
CA ILE A 28 -10.62 -3.97 -13.45
C ILE A 28 -11.32 -3.06 -14.46
N ARG A 29 -12.25 -2.23 -14.00
CA ARG A 29 -13.09 -1.37 -14.82
C ARG A 29 -13.04 0.07 -14.35
N TYR A 30 -13.21 0.98 -15.29
CA TYR A 30 -13.53 2.39 -15.01
C TYR A 30 -14.86 2.51 -14.30
N VAL A 31 -15.13 3.68 -13.71
CA VAL A 31 -16.41 4.00 -13.04
C VAL A 31 -17.61 3.78 -13.98
N ASN A 32 -17.43 4.03 -15.28
CA ASN A 32 -18.48 3.82 -16.29
C ASN A 32 -18.69 2.34 -16.67
N GLY A 33 -17.95 1.40 -16.07
CA GLY A 33 -18.04 -0.03 -16.32
C GLY A 33 -17.22 -0.55 -17.50
N GLN A 34 -16.58 0.34 -18.27
CA GLN A 34 -15.68 -0.06 -19.35
C GLN A 34 -14.44 -0.74 -18.76
N ARG A 35 -14.06 -1.89 -19.34
CA ARG A 35 -12.88 -2.62 -18.88
C ARG A 35 -11.60 -1.81 -19.14
N LEU A 36 -10.75 -1.74 -18.12
CA LEU A 36 -9.41 -1.21 -18.28
C LEU A 36 -8.60 -2.12 -19.20
N THR A 37 -7.80 -1.51 -20.07
CA THR A 37 -6.83 -2.25 -20.89
C THR A 37 -5.89 -3.01 -19.95
N PRO A 38 -5.63 -4.28 -20.21
CA PRO A 38 -4.68 -5.06 -19.41
C PRO A 38 -3.33 -4.38 -19.31
N GLY A 39 -2.71 -4.46 -18.14
CA GLY A 39 -1.40 -4.03 -17.90
C GLY A 39 -0.87 -2.99 -17.40
N PRO A 40 0.37 -2.70 -16.98
CA PRO A 40 0.86 -3.33 -15.77
C PRO A 40 0.07 -2.86 -14.58
N TYR A 41 -0.37 -3.78 -13.73
CA TYR A 41 -0.95 -3.50 -12.43
C TYR A 41 0.03 -3.97 -11.38
N GLY A 42 0.84 -3.04 -10.86
CA GLY A 42 1.85 -3.34 -9.86
C GLY A 42 1.34 -3.23 -8.44
N THR A 43 2.09 -3.81 -7.54
CA THR A 43 2.05 -3.65 -6.07
C THR A 43 0.64 -3.64 -5.48
N PRO A 44 -0.10 -4.78 -5.61
CA PRO A 44 -1.49 -4.84 -5.18
C PRO A 44 -1.62 -4.93 -3.65
N VAL A 45 -2.44 -4.09 -3.07
CA VAL A 45 -2.79 -4.11 -1.65
C VAL A 45 -4.29 -4.27 -1.49
N GLY A 46 -4.71 -5.36 -0.83
CA GLY A 46 -6.12 -5.63 -0.53
C GLY A 46 -6.53 -5.11 0.83
N TRP A 47 -7.74 -4.56 0.93
CA TRP A 47 -8.38 -4.17 2.17
C TRP A 47 -9.83 -4.65 2.17
N PHE A 48 -10.31 -5.21 3.29
CA PHE A 48 -11.69 -5.66 3.42
C PHE A 48 -12.39 -4.90 4.55
N GLU A 49 -13.49 -4.25 4.23
CA GLU A 49 -14.31 -3.53 5.19
C GLU A 49 -15.74 -3.37 4.69
N ASN A 50 -16.70 -3.36 5.62
CA ASN A 50 -18.13 -3.14 5.32
C ASN A 50 -18.66 -4.06 4.20
N ASN A 51 -18.31 -5.33 4.24
CA ASN A 51 -18.66 -6.37 3.25
C ASN A 51 -18.21 -6.04 1.81
N GLY A 52 -17.19 -5.23 1.65
CA GLY A 52 -16.59 -4.88 0.37
C GLY A 52 -15.09 -5.03 0.39
N TRP A 53 -14.55 -5.42 -0.73
CA TRP A 53 -13.13 -5.49 -0.97
C TRP A 53 -12.67 -4.21 -1.66
N TYR A 54 -11.52 -3.72 -1.26
CA TYR A 54 -10.80 -2.62 -1.87
C TYR A 54 -9.45 -3.13 -2.35
N LEU A 55 -9.06 -2.70 -3.55
CA LEU A 55 -7.79 -3.03 -4.18
C LEU A 55 -7.07 -1.75 -4.54
N PHE A 56 -5.96 -1.51 -3.87
CA PHE A 56 -5.01 -0.49 -4.30
C PHE A 56 -4.04 -1.13 -5.29
N TYR A 57 -3.74 -0.44 -6.37
CA TYR A 57 -2.88 -0.94 -7.41
C TYR A 57 -2.14 0.21 -8.10
N GLU A 58 -0.97 -0.10 -8.63
CA GLU A 58 -0.16 0.83 -9.40
C GLU A 58 -0.47 0.69 -10.90
N ARG A 59 -0.31 1.77 -11.64
CA ARG A 59 -0.39 1.81 -13.10
C ARG A 59 0.86 2.47 -13.68
N HIS A 60 0.91 2.58 -15.02
CA HIS A 60 2.00 3.25 -15.77
C HIS A 60 2.32 4.69 -15.34
N ASP A 61 1.38 5.37 -14.71
CA ASP A 61 1.56 6.73 -14.19
C ASP A 61 2.32 6.77 -12.85
N ALA A 62 2.78 5.59 -12.39
CA ALA A 62 3.50 5.41 -11.14
C ALA A 62 2.76 5.99 -9.92
N ALA A 63 1.43 5.98 -9.97
CA ALA A 63 0.52 6.45 -8.94
C ALA A 63 -0.33 5.31 -8.39
N VAL A 64 -0.95 5.51 -7.24
CA VAL A 64 -1.82 4.51 -6.59
C VAL A 64 -3.28 4.76 -6.98
N TRP A 65 -3.90 3.74 -7.53
CA TRP A 65 -5.32 3.70 -7.90
C TRP A 65 -6.10 2.85 -6.91
N LEU A 66 -7.43 3.03 -6.89
CA LEU A 66 -8.30 2.29 -5.98
C LEU A 66 -9.52 1.75 -6.73
N ALA A 67 -9.72 0.44 -6.63
CA ALA A 67 -10.93 -0.24 -7.12
C ALA A 67 -11.65 -0.95 -5.97
N ARG A 68 -12.93 -1.23 -6.17
CA ARG A 68 -13.80 -1.94 -5.23
C ARG A 68 -14.42 -3.17 -5.89
N SER A 69 -14.60 -4.24 -5.10
CA SER A 69 -15.27 -5.46 -5.51
C SER A 69 -16.12 -6.05 -4.38
N THR A 70 -17.15 -6.80 -4.73
CA THR A 70 -17.93 -7.64 -3.79
C THR A 70 -17.70 -9.14 -4.01
N ASP A 71 -17.07 -9.53 -5.12
CA ASP A 71 -16.91 -10.92 -5.54
C ASP A 71 -15.45 -11.32 -5.80
N LEU A 72 -14.50 -10.39 -5.66
CA LEU A 72 -13.07 -10.54 -5.96
C LEU A 72 -12.75 -10.79 -7.44
N LYS A 73 -13.74 -10.81 -8.33
CA LYS A 73 -13.56 -11.09 -9.77
C LYS A 73 -13.62 -9.81 -10.59
N VAL A 74 -14.68 -9.03 -10.39
CA VAL A 74 -14.88 -7.76 -11.05
C VAL A 74 -14.58 -6.64 -10.08
N TRP A 75 -13.69 -5.76 -10.47
CA TRP A 75 -13.25 -4.61 -9.71
C TRP A 75 -13.64 -3.33 -10.45
N THR A 76 -14.31 -2.42 -9.79
CA THR A 76 -14.65 -1.12 -10.39
C THR A 76 -13.89 -0.02 -9.65
N ASN A 77 -13.24 0.85 -10.40
CA ASN A 77 -12.60 2.03 -9.81
C ASN A 77 -13.58 2.82 -8.96
N VAL A 78 -13.15 3.31 -7.82
CA VAL A 78 -13.97 4.22 -6.99
C VAL A 78 -14.02 5.62 -7.62
N GLN A 79 -12.98 5.94 -8.39
CA GLN A 79 -12.86 7.14 -9.23
C GLN A 79 -11.85 6.86 -10.34
N ASP A 80 -11.97 7.57 -11.47
CA ASP A 80 -11.06 7.40 -12.61
C ASP A 80 -9.84 8.34 -12.53
N GLU A 81 -9.36 8.55 -11.30
CA GLU A 81 -8.19 9.31 -10.93
C GLU A 81 -7.43 8.56 -9.82
N PRO A 82 -6.09 8.63 -9.76
CA PRO A 82 -5.35 8.04 -8.66
C PRO A 82 -5.75 8.64 -7.31
N VAL A 83 -5.80 7.80 -6.29
CA VAL A 83 -6.07 8.23 -4.89
C VAL A 83 -4.81 8.76 -4.21
N LEU A 84 -3.61 8.38 -4.67
CA LEU A 84 -2.35 8.92 -4.20
C LEU A 84 -1.40 9.10 -5.40
N ARG A 85 -0.78 10.28 -5.52
CA ARG A 85 0.09 10.64 -6.63
C ARG A 85 1.53 10.88 -6.17
N PRO A 86 2.53 10.64 -7.03
CA PRO A 86 3.89 11.10 -6.77
C PRO A 86 3.96 12.64 -6.72
N GLY A 87 5.01 13.18 -6.09
CA GLY A 87 5.21 14.62 -5.91
C GLY A 87 4.16 15.30 -5.00
N PRO A 88 4.20 16.61 -4.82
CA PRO A 88 5.15 17.55 -5.45
C PRO A 88 6.55 17.57 -4.82
N ASP A 89 6.73 16.92 -3.66
CA ASP A 89 7.99 16.93 -2.92
C ASP A 89 9.05 16.05 -3.60
N ASP A 90 10.32 16.32 -3.36
CA ASP A 90 11.43 15.63 -4.01
C ASP A 90 11.56 14.16 -3.57
N TYR A 91 11.13 13.82 -2.34
CA TYR A 91 11.26 12.46 -1.80
C TYR A 91 10.38 11.42 -2.51
N ASP A 92 9.32 11.83 -3.21
CA ASP A 92 8.43 10.93 -3.93
C ASP A 92 8.11 11.41 -5.36
N ARG A 93 9.02 12.18 -5.96
CA ARG A 93 8.83 12.86 -7.24
C ARG A 93 8.61 11.94 -8.43
N ARG A 94 9.23 10.76 -8.44
CA ARG A 94 9.31 9.91 -9.62
C ARG A 94 8.25 8.82 -9.65
N ALA A 95 8.03 8.16 -8.52
CA ALA A 95 7.09 7.05 -8.42
C ALA A 95 6.71 6.78 -6.98
N ILE A 96 5.53 6.20 -6.79
CA ILE A 96 5.07 5.67 -5.50
C ILE A 96 4.31 4.37 -5.72
N ALA A 97 4.37 3.47 -4.76
CA ALA A 97 3.50 2.31 -4.70
C ALA A 97 3.16 1.95 -3.25
N LEU A 98 1.91 1.56 -3.02
CA LEU A 98 1.41 1.26 -1.68
C LEU A 98 1.86 -0.13 -1.26
N ASP A 99 2.38 -0.26 -0.04
CA ASP A 99 2.85 -1.54 0.52
C ASP A 99 1.81 -2.16 1.46
N GLN A 100 1.15 -1.33 2.26
CA GLN A 100 0.22 -1.79 3.28
C GLN A 100 -0.78 -0.70 3.67
N VAL A 101 -2.01 -1.11 3.98
CA VAL A 101 -2.98 -0.28 4.70
C VAL A 101 -3.23 -0.88 6.07
N ILE A 102 -3.21 -0.05 7.11
CA ILE A 102 -3.66 -0.41 8.46
C ILE A 102 -4.71 0.60 8.93
N LYS A 103 -5.62 0.15 9.80
CA LYS A 103 -6.59 1.04 10.46
C LYS A 103 -6.25 1.19 11.94
N TYR A 104 -6.12 2.43 12.40
CA TYR A 104 -5.82 2.75 13.78
C TYR A 104 -6.60 3.98 14.23
N HIS A 105 -7.29 3.88 15.36
CA HIS A 105 -8.16 4.94 15.90
C HIS A 105 -9.11 5.56 14.84
N GLY A 106 -9.72 4.71 14.01
CA GLY A 106 -10.70 5.13 13.00
C GLY A 106 -10.12 5.73 11.72
N ARG A 107 -8.79 5.84 11.62
CA ARG A 107 -8.08 6.36 10.44
C ARG A 107 -7.31 5.27 9.73
N TYR A 108 -7.11 5.44 8.43
CA TYR A 108 -6.29 4.56 7.61
C TYR A 108 -4.89 5.15 7.46
N TYR A 109 -3.89 4.30 7.60
CA TYR A 109 -2.49 4.63 7.37
C TYR A 109 -2.00 3.76 6.22
N GLY A 110 -1.63 4.41 5.12
CA GLY A 110 -1.05 3.77 3.94
C GLY A 110 0.47 3.90 3.99
N TYR A 111 1.16 2.79 4.24
CA TYR A 111 2.61 2.74 4.08
C TYR A 111 2.92 2.51 2.61
N TYR A 112 3.83 3.28 2.07
CA TYR A 112 4.18 3.23 0.66
C TYR A 112 5.68 3.43 0.46
N HIS A 113 6.22 2.83 -0.57
CA HIS A 113 7.55 3.16 -1.01
C HIS A 113 7.50 4.27 -2.06
N ALA A 114 8.51 5.12 -2.02
CA ALA A 114 8.59 6.31 -2.82
C ALA A 114 9.96 6.41 -3.49
N LEU A 115 9.97 6.78 -4.77
CA LEU A 115 11.19 7.02 -5.52
C LEU A 115 11.43 8.52 -5.63
N PRO A 116 12.49 9.04 -4.96
CA PRO A 116 12.80 10.46 -4.96
C PRO A 116 13.28 10.95 -6.34
N ALA A 117 13.39 12.27 -6.48
CA ALA A 117 13.97 12.88 -7.69
C ALA A 117 15.37 12.35 -7.99
N LYS A 118 16.16 12.06 -6.94
CA LYS A 118 17.49 11.44 -7.01
C LYS A 118 17.64 10.48 -5.84
N GLY A 119 18.24 9.32 -6.10
CA GLY A 119 18.49 8.31 -5.05
C GLY A 119 17.71 7.03 -5.27
N ALA A 120 17.55 6.27 -4.21
CA ALA A 120 16.89 4.97 -4.15
C ALA A 120 15.51 5.08 -3.49
N TRP A 121 14.82 3.95 -3.40
CA TRP A 121 13.49 3.87 -2.81
C TRP A 121 13.50 4.10 -1.29
N ASP A 122 12.56 4.88 -0.80
CA ASP A 122 12.37 5.20 0.60
C ASP A 122 11.01 4.71 1.11
N THR A 123 10.86 4.54 2.42
CA THR A 123 9.58 4.22 3.05
C THR A 123 8.88 5.49 3.57
N CYS A 124 7.63 5.64 3.18
CA CYS A 124 6.78 6.79 3.51
C CYS A 124 5.44 6.34 4.11
N VAL A 125 4.66 7.28 4.62
CA VAL A 125 3.30 7.06 5.09
C VAL A 125 2.36 8.21 4.68
N ALA A 126 1.12 7.85 4.37
CA ALA A 126 0.01 8.77 4.17
C ALA A 126 -1.17 8.37 5.08
N VAL A 127 -2.04 9.32 5.39
CA VAL A 127 -3.21 9.12 6.26
C VAL A 127 -4.47 9.49 5.50
N SER A 128 -5.52 8.67 5.66
CA SER A 128 -6.83 8.91 5.09
C SER A 128 -7.94 8.63 6.13
N ASP A 129 -9.06 9.30 5.98
CA ASP A 129 -10.28 9.03 6.77
C ASP A 129 -11.29 8.16 5.98
N ASP A 130 -11.06 7.94 4.65
CA ASP A 130 -12.04 7.31 3.76
C ASP A 130 -11.45 6.37 2.67
N LEU A 131 -10.14 6.11 2.68
CA LEU A 131 -9.38 5.35 1.67
C LEU A 131 -9.21 6.06 0.31
N ILE A 132 -9.86 7.19 0.09
CA ILE A 132 -9.86 7.93 -1.18
C ILE A 132 -8.99 9.17 -1.08
N HIS A 133 -9.17 9.97 -0.03
CA HIS A 133 -8.46 11.22 0.18
C HIS A 133 -7.28 11.01 1.13
N TRP A 134 -6.09 10.96 0.57
CA TRP A 134 -4.86 10.73 1.32
C TRP A 134 -4.06 12.00 1.53
N ARG A 135 -3.53 12.15 2.74
CA ARG A 135 -2.61 13.23 3.10
C ARG A 135 -1.27 12.62 3.47
N LYS A 136 -0.23 12.97 2.74
CA LYS A 136 1.14 12.53 3.02
C LYS A 136 1.60 13.10 4.36
N TYR A 137 2.36 12.31 5.09
CA TYR A 137 2.91 12.74 6.37
C TYR A 137 3.96 13.84 6.13
N PRO A 138 3.88 15.01 6.84
CA PRO A 138 4.75 16.16 6.55
C PRO A 138 6.23 15.92 6.80
N ARG A 139 6.58 14.83 7.50
CA ARG A 139 7.96 14.44 7.77
C ARG A 139 8.35 13.14 7.07
N ASN A 140 7.75 12.88 5.90
CA ASN A 140 8.26 11.84 5.01
C ASN A 140 9.62 12.26 4.42
N PRO A 141 10.47 11.28 4.07
CA PRO A 141 10.30 9.84 4.28
C PRO A 141 10.49 9.43 5.75
N LEU A 142 9.85 8.31 6.14
CA LEU A 142 10.05 7.72 7.47
C LEU A 142 11.42 7.05 7.59
N VAL A 143 11.85 6.41 6.51
CA VAL A 143 13.15 5.72 6.40
C VAL A 143 13.70 5.94 5.02
N GLU A 144 14.93 6.43 4.96
CA GLU A 144 15.67 6.76 3.74
C GLU A 144 16.73 5.71 3.38
N GLY A 145 17.26 5.82 2.16
CA GLY A 145 18.48 5.14 1.76
C GLY A 145 18.27 3.69 1.32
N ASP A 146 17.41 3.47 0.34
CA ASP A 146 17.06 2.17 -0.21
C ASP A 146 16.40 1.26 0.84
N LYS A 147 15.50 1.84 1.61
CA LYS A 147 14.71 1.17 2.64
C LYS A 147 13.24 1.25 2.27
N SER A 148 12.81 0.38 1.36
CA SER A 148 11.46 0.38 0.80
C SER A 148 10.63 -0.82 1.27
N SER A 149 9.41 -0.92 0.75
CA SER A 149 8.44 -1.99 1.04
C SER A 149 8.15 -2.10 2.54
N GLY A 150 7.76 -0.97 3.13
CA GLY A 150 7.52 -0.84 4.55
C GLY A 150 6.28 -1.60 5.02
N ILE A 151 6.46 -2.56 5.93
CA ILE A 151 5.37 -3.33 6.54
C ILE A 151 5.37 -3.12 8.04
N VAL A 152 4.21 -2.72 8.56
CA VAL A 152 3.97 -2.55 10.01
C VAL A 152 3.32 -3.81 10.58
N VAL A 153 3.88 -4.30 11.65
CA VAL A 153 3.37 -5.44 12.42
C VAL A 153 3.05 -4.98 13.84
N ASP A 154 1.84 -5.29 14.30
CA ASP A 154 1.46 -5.18 15.70
C ASP A 154 1.72 -6.54 16.39
N ASP A 155 2.58 -6.56 17.40
CA ASP A 155 2.89 -7.76 18.19
C ASP A 155 2.03 -7.86 19.47
N GLY A 156 1.01 -7.01 19.58
CA GLY A 156 0.13 -6.89 20.76
C GLY A 156 0.72 -6.06 21.91
N ARG A 157 1.95 -5.57 21.78
CA ARG A 157 2.61 -4.69 22.75
C ARG A 157 3.06 -3.38 22.13
N GLN A 158 3.53 -3.44 20.89
CA GLN A 158 4.04 -2.30 20.15
C GLN A 158 3.97 -2.56 18.64
N TYR A 159 4.02 -1.49 17.86
CA TYR A 159 4.19 -1.57 16.43
C TYR A 159 5.67 -1.69 16.07
N ARG A 160 5.98 -2.49 15.03
CA ARG A 160 7.30 -2.58 14.42
C ARG A 160 7.16 -2.31 12.95
N LEU A 161 8.03 -1.47 12.41
CA LEU A 161 8.14 -1.25 10.97
C LEU A 161 9.29 -2.10 10.44
N TYR A 162 9.02 -2.88 9.42
CA TYR A 162 10.03 -3.63 8.68
C TYR A 162 10.20 -3.01 7.30
N THR A 163 11.43 -2.94 6.82
CA THR A 163 11.76 -2.60 5.43
C THR A 163 12.49 -3.75 4.77
N MET A 164 12.42 -3.87 3.42
CA MET A 164 12.82 -5.08 2.71
C MET A 164 14.09 -4.90 1.88
N HIS A 165 14.57 -3.70 1.64
CA HIS A 165 15.72 -3.42 0.76
C HIS A 165 16.80 -2.60 1.46
N PRO A 166 18.09 -2.84 1.08
CA PRO A 166 18.63 -4.00 0.41
C PRO A 166 18.71 -5.23 1.34
N ASP A 167 18.39 -5.03 2.61
CA ASP A 167 18.33 -6.01 3.69
C ASP A 167 17.06 -5.78 4.52
N VAL A 168 16.56 -6.82 5.15
CA VAL A 168 15.42 -6.70 6.07
C VAL A 168 15.87 -6.01 7.34
N ARG A 169 15.23 -4.89 7.68
CA ARG A 169 15.46 -4.16 8.94
C ARG A 169 14.18 -3.98 9.73
N ALA A 170 14.30 -4.04 11.05
CA ALA A 170 13.22 -3.76 11.99
C ALA A 170 13.47 -2.45 12.71
N TYR A 171 12.43 -1.61 12.76
CA TYR A 171 12.41 -0.34 13.47
C TYR A 171 11.39 -0.40 14.59
N PHE A 172 11.75 0.14 15.72
CA PHE A 172 10.91 0.16 16.92
C PHE A 172 10.48 1.58 17.24
N PRO A 173 9.31 1.79 17.88
CA PRO A 173 8.93 3.08 18.39
C PRO A 173 10.04 3.64 19.29
N ARG A 174 10.38 4.90 19.11
CA ARG A 174 11.21 5.59 20.11
C ARG A 174 10.33 5.75 21.35
N ASP A 175 10.86 5.37 22.52
CA ASP A 175 10.20 5.69 23.79
C ASP A 175 9.94 7.19 23.80
N GLY A 176 8.66 7.56 23.93
CA GLY A 176 8.28 8.97 24.00
C GLY A 176 9.07 9.62 25.11
N ALA A 177 9.76 10.67 24.80
CA ALA A 177 10.39 11.53 25.79
C ALA A 177 9.31 12.01 26.78
N GLY A 178 9.24 11.39 27.95
CA GLY A 178 8.38 11.86 29.03
C GLY A 178 7.55 10.79 29.72
N LYS A 179 8.18 9.76 30.33
CA LYS A 179 7.76 9.22 31.62
C LYS A 179 8.98 8.52 32.25
N SER A 180 9.72 9.27 33.05
CA SER A 180 10.63 8.72 34.04
C SER A 180 9.85 7.68 34.89
N ARG A 181 10.14 6.39 34.73
CA ARG A 181 9.79 5.39 35.71
C ARG A 181 10.71 5.56 36.90
N THR A 182 10.28 6.34 37.86
CA THR A 182 10.81 6.24 39.21
C THR A 182 10.42 4.88 39.77
N THR A 183 11.35 3.96 39.76
CA THR A 183 11.29 2.75 40.60
C THR A 183 11.43 3.18 42.05
N LYS A 184 10.39 2.94 42.84
CA LYS A 184 10.48 2.78 44.28
C LYS A 184 10.57 1.29 44.60
#